data_85c09c6e1b75b97736b9a584c4aea0b8
#
_entry.id   85c09c6e1b75b97736b9a584c4aea0b8
#
_cell.length_a   1.000
_cell.length_b   1.000
_cell.length_c   1.000
_cell.angle_alpha   90.00
_cell.angle_beta   90.00
_cell.angle_gamma   90.00
#
_symmetry.space_group_name_H-M   'P 1'
#
loop_
_entity.id
_entity.type
_entity.pdbx_description
1 polymer ?
#
loop_
_entity_poly.entity_id
_entity_poly.type
_entity_poly.pdbx_seq_one_letter_code
_entity_poly.pdbx_strand_id
1 'polypeptide(L)'
;MTIALRLSDTVSGIAVISDDGDFVCEQTFLPEIDYQLLLRQISSLISGLTANTTTGINAGPPANASPSTALGLCVSDLRYASNGSVTSAVFPFLDDKPLMRDLQAATGLTSAIGNDAQCLGLGARQHDNETLFSLVIDKDLSGAIIMNGKLVKGRNNHAGQITHTPLPFPVPFELDGSVCSCGRTGCLTHFISLPGIEKDYKQLTNTDKSADNIIADATKGDIIADSVIQVLEDRIARALAPVINLLDPDHIIISGQAADKNRLPAILPRKWPGYIVADKPTTEITIITDRHVPCLNGAASLVLQKT
;
A
#
# COMPACT_ATOMS: atom_id res chain seq x y z
N MET A 1 17.13 5.82 16.64
CA MET A 1 16.46 4.57 16.20
C MET A 1 14.94 4.73 16.22
N THR A 2 14.24 4.08 15.31
CA THR A 2 12.78 4.15 15.15
C THR A 2 12.20 2.75 15.17
N ILE A 3 11.07 2.55 15.86
CA ILE A 3 10.30 1.32 15.78
C ILE A 3 9.37 1.44 14.58
N ALA A 4 9.40 0.44 13.69
CA ALA A 4 8.50 0.30 12.58
C ALA A 4 7.59 -0.91 12.80
N LEU A 5 6.29 -0.75 12.57
CA LEU A 5 5.30 -1.80 12.66
C LEU A 5 4.51 -1.88 11.36
N ARG A 6 4.30 -3.08 10.85
CA ARG A 6 3.41 -3.36 9.72
C ARG A 6 2.30 -4.30 10.14
N LEU A 7 1.05 -3.88 9.95
CA LEU A 7 -0.14 -4.72 10.06
C LEU A 7 -0.66 -5.05 8.65
N SER A 8 -0.69 -6.34 8.33
CA SER A 8 -1.07 -6.84 7.01
C SER A 8 -1.81 -8.17 7.16
N ASP A 9 -2.66 -8.50 6.20
CA ASP A 9 -3.33 -9.80 6.09
C ASP A 9 -2.38 -10.94 5.64
N THR A 10 -1.19 -10.60 5.17
CA THR A 10 -0.19 -11.58 4.76
C THR A 10 0.88 -11.79 5.84
N VAL A 11 1.74 -10.80 6.04
CA VAL A 11 2.82 -10.85 7.04
C VAL A 11 2.81 -9.54 7.82
N SER A 12 2.49 -9.62 9.10
CA SER A 12 2.69 -8.52 10.04
C SER A 12 4.06 -8.62 10.68
N GLY A 13 4.71 -7.48 10.88
CA GLY A 13 6.05 -7.44 11.44
C GLY A 13 6.32 -6.17 12.22
N ILE A 14 7.27 -6.27 13.13
CA ILE A 14 7.80 -5.15 13.91
C ILE A 14 9.32 -5.18 13.82
N ALA A 15 9.93 -4.03 13.62
CA ALA A 15 11.36 -3.89 13.51
C ALA A 15 11.88 -2.67 14.27
N VAL A 16 13.12 -2.72 14.70
CA VAL A 16 13.90 -1.55 15.13
C VAL A 16 14.82 -1.19 13.97
N ILE A 17 14.73 0.05 13.52
CA ILE A 17 15.49 0.57 12.39
C ILE A 17 16.43 1.67 12.91
N SER A 18 17.71 1.61 12.53
CA SER A 18 18.72 2.61 12.88
C SER A 18 18.44 3.94 12.16
N ASP A 19 19.14 4.99 12.56
CA ASP A 19 19.04 6.30 11.88
C ASP A 19 19.60 6.27 10.45
N ASP A 20 20.48 5.28 10.16
CA ASP A 20 21.03 5.02 8.83
C ASP A 20 20.10 4.15 7.95
N GLY A 21 18.97 3.65 8.50
CA GLY A 21 18.00 2.82 7.79
C GLY A 21 18.22 1.32 7.88
N ASP A 22 19.21 0.86 8.65
CA ASP A 22 19.52 -0.56 8.82
C ASP A 22 18.59 -1.23 9.83
N PHE A 23 18.19 -2.47 9.55
CA PHE A 23 17.41 -3.30 10.47
C PHE A 23 18.31 -3.81 11.60
N VAL A 24 18.06 -3.33 12.81
CA VAL A 24 18.75 -3.78 14.03
C VAL A 24 18.17 -5.10 14.51
N CYS A 25 16.86 -5.20 14.50
CA CYS A 25 16.13 -6.44 14.76
C CYS A 25 14.76 -6.39 14.08
N GLU A 26 14.21 -7.58 13.80
CA GLU A 26 12.89 -7.75 13.19
C GLU A 26 12.22 -8.99 13.77
N GLN A 27 10.92 -8.92 13.93
CA GLN A 27 10.07 -10.04 14.34
C GLN A 27 8.76 -10.02 13.56
N THR A 28 8.35 -11.16 13.02
CA THR A 28 7.01 -11.34 12.45
C THR A 28 6.04 -11.84 13.51
N PHE A 29 4.76 -11.53 13.36
CA PHE A 29 3.69 -11.94 14.26
C PHE A 29 2.34 -12.03 13.55
N LEU A 30 1.38 -12.73 14.16
CA LEU A 30 -0.01 -12.69 13.75
C LEU A 30 -0.73 -11.62 14.59
N PRO A 31 -1.39 -10.65 13.95
CA PRO A 31 -2.07 -9.60 14.70
C PRO A 31 -3.33 -10.14 15.38
N GLU A 32 -3.57 -9.70 16.61
CA GLU A 32 -4.84 -9.93 17.29
C GLU A 32 -5.99 -9.27 16.51
N ILE A 33 -7.14 -9.93 16.54
CA ILE A 33 -8.35 -9.51 15.82
C ILE A 33 -9.31 -8.68 16.68
N ASP A 34 -8.94 -8.37 17.91
CA ASP A 34 -9.64 -7.45 18.82
C ASP A 34 -8.78 -6.21 19.04
N TYR A 35 -9.42 -5.05 19.06
CA TYR A 35 -8.72 -3.76 19.16
C TYR A 35 -7.89 -3.63 20.45
N GLN A 36 -8.44 -4.02 21.59
CA GLN A 36 -7.75 -3.88 22.88
C GLN A 36 -6.63 -4.92 23.03
N LEU A 37 -6.85 -6.11 22.52
CA LEU A 37 -5.82 -7.16 22.50
C LEU A 37 -4.68 -6.77 21.56
N LEU A 38 -4.98 -6.18 20.40
CA LEU A 38 -3.94 -5.67 19.47
C LEU A 38 -3.07 -4.58 20.13
N LEU A 39 -3.67 -3.61 20.82
CA LEU A 39 -2.91 -2.58 21.54
C LEU A 39 -1.97 -3.16 22.60
N ARG A 40 -2.45 -4.17 23.35
CA ARG A 40 -1.63 -4.89 24.34
C ARG A 40 -0.51 -5.70 23.68
N GLN A 41 -0.81 -6.37 22.58
CA GLN A 41 0.16 -7.14 21.80
C GLN A 41 1.28 -6.22 21.29
N ILE A 42 0.93 -5.09 20.68
CA ILE A 42 1.91 -4.10 20.19
C ILE A 42 2.78 -3.58 21.33
N SER A 43 2.18 -3.22 22.48
CA SER A 43 2.93 -2.74 23.65
C SER A 43 3.89 -3.80 24.19
N SER A 44 3.46 -5.06 24.23
CA SER A 44 4.31 -6.19 24.65
C SER A 44 5.47 -6.44 23.69
N LEU A 45 5.20 -6.40 22.38
CA LEU A 45 6.25 -6.54 21.35
C LEU A 45 7.30 -5.44 21.46
N ILE A 46 6.88 -4.18 21.62
CA ILE A 46 7.78 -3.03 21.80
C ILE A 46 8.62 -3.21 23.07
N SER A 47 8.00 -3.59 24.18
CA SER A 47 8.72 -3.83 25.43
C SER A 47 9.74 -4.96 25.30
N GLY A 48 9.41 -6.03 24.59
CA GLY A 48 10.32 -7.16 24.31
C GLY A 48 11.53 -6.74 23.47
N LEU A 49 11.34 -5.93 22.44
CA LEU A 49 12.41 -5.41 21.60
C LEU A 49 13.34 -4.44 22.34
N THR A 50 12.81 -3.68 23.30
CA THR A 50 13.58 -2.69 24.06
C THR A 50 14.27 -3.28 25.29
N ALA A 51 13.82 -4.43 25.81
CA ALA A 51 14.29 -5.02 27.07
C ALA A 51 15.51 -5.94 26.96
N ASN A 52 16.19 -6.06 25.81
CA ASN A 52 17.36 -6.93 25.61
C ASN A 52 17.14 -8.43 25.97
N THR A 53 15.91 -8.92 25.88
CA THR A 53 15.66 -10.34 26.14
C THR A 53 15.98 -11.19 24.92
N THR A 54 17.18 -11.75 24.91
CA THR A 54 17.66 -12.80 24.01
C THR A 54 16.81 -14.06 24.13
N THR A 55 15.78 -14.20 23.33
CA THR A 55 15.16 -15.48 23.04
C THR A 55 14.83 -15.57 21.56
N GLY A 56 15.79 -16.13 20.84
CA GLY A 56 15.58 -16.73 19.52
C GLY A 56 15.56 -15.80 18.30
N ILE A 57 16.60 -15.91 17.49
CA ILE A 57 16.71 -15.48 16.08
C ILE A 57 16.71 -13.96 15.86
N ASN A 58 17.87 -13.41 15.82
CA ASN A 58 18.41 -12.07 15.61
C ASN A 58 18.59 -11.24 16.88
N ALA A 59 19.82 -10.78 17.07
CA ALA A 59 20.27 -10.04 18.25
C ALA A 59 19.38 -8.81 18.50
N GLY A 60 18.98 -8.62 19.78
CA GLY A 60 18.35 -7.39 20.22
C GLY A 60 19.26 -6.16 19.99
N PRO A 61 18.77 -4.93 20.12
CA PRO A 61 19.55 -3.74 19.89
C PRO A 61 20.82 -3.77 20.77
N PRO A 62 21.95 -3.26 20.25
CA PRO A 62 23.19 -3.23 21.00
C PRO A 62 23.02 -2.52 22.35
N ALA A 63 23.69 -2.97 23.38
CA ALA A 63 23.56 -2.46 24.77
C ALA A 63 23.70 -0.93 24.92
N ASN A 64 24.25 -0.26 23.92
CA ASN A 64 24.46 1.19 23.87
C ASN A 64 23.48 1.93 22.93
N ALA A 65 22.43 1.26 22.45
CA ALA A 65 21.45 1.89 21.56
C ALA A 65 20.61 2.93 22.33
N SER A 66 20.52 4.13 21.79
CA SER A 66 19.59 5.13 22.34
C SER A 66 18.15 4.59 22.27
N PRO A 67 17.36 4.80 23.34
CA PRO A 67 15.97 4.30 23.35
C PRO A 67 15.19 4.89 22.16
N SER A 68 14.40 4.03 21.50
CA SER A 68 13.49 4.48 20.46
C SER A 68 12.44 5.39 21.06
N THR A 69 12.25 6.57 20.47
CA THR A 69 11.27 7.56 20.92
C THR A 69 10.07 7.67 19.99
N ALA A 70 10.09 6.93 18.90
CA ALA A 70 9.12 7.07 17.82
C ALA A 70 8.67 5.69 17.27
N LEU A 71 7.38 5.61 16.91
CA LEU A 71 6.72 4.44 16.33
C LEU A 71 6.07 4.82 15.00
N GLY A 72 6.57 4.26 13.91
CA GLY A 72 5.92 4.32 12.60
C GLY A 72 5.05 3.09 12.36
N LEU A 73 3.83 3.31 11.84
CA LEU A 73 2.88 2.23 11.61
C LEU A 73 2.42 2.23 10.15
N CYS A 74 2.56 1.10 9.49
CA CYS A 74 1.97 0.78 8.20
C CYS A 74 0.78 -0.15 8.43
N VAL A 75 -0.41 0.23 7.99
CA VAL A 75 -1.61 -0.60 8.10
C VAL A 75 -2.21 -0.81 6.72
N SER A 76 -2.42 -2.08 6.36
CA SER A 76 -3.02 -2.42 5.07
C SER A 76 -4.40 -1.82 4.93
N ASP A 77 -4.65 -1.21 3.77
CA ASP A 77 -5.91 -0.57 3.39
C ASP A 77 -6.43 0.46 4.41
N LEU A 78 -5.52 1.18 5.03
CA LEU A 78 -5.87 2.24 5.97
C LEU A 78 -6.44 3.46 5.26
N ARG A 79 -7.54 3.99 5.81
CA ARG A 79 -8.12 5.28 5.42
C ARG A 79 -8.33 6.16 6.64
N TYR A 80 -8.19 7.46 6.44
CA TYR A 80 -8.39 8.45 7.49
C TYR A 80 -9.82 8.99 7.43
N ALA A 81 -10.46 9.12 8.59
CA ALA A 81 -11.68 9.89 8.74
C ALA A 81 -11.38 11.33 9.19
N SER A 82 -12.30 12.25 8.91
CA SER A 82 -12.15 13.67 9.25
C SER A 82 -12.04 13.95 10.75
N ASN A 83 -12.52 13.04 11.58
CA ASN A 83 -12.45 13.12 13.06
C ASN A 83 -11.15 12.56 13.64
N GLY A 84 -10.19 12.13 12.80
CA GLY A 84 -8.92 11.53 13.22
C GLY A 84 -8.98 10.05 13.56
N SER A 85 -10.16 9.39 13.38
CA SER A 85 -10.25 7.93 13.41
C SER A 85 -9.75 7.33 12.11
N VAL A 86 -9.62 6.01 12.09
CA VAL A 86 -9.19 5.24 10.91
C VAL A 86 -10.22 4.18 10.56
N THR A 87 -10.19 3.72 9.32
CA THR A 87 -10.91 2.54 8.84
C THR A 87 -9.97 1.65 8.05
N SER A 88 -10.23 0.35 8.01
CA SER A 88 -9.46 -0.60 7.21
C SER A 88 -10.35 -1.76 6.78
N ALA A 89 -10.45 -2.03 5.47
CA ALA A 89 -11.18 -3.18 4.97
C ALA A 89 -10.50 -4.51 5.35
N VAL A 90 -9.20 -4.49 5.61
CA VAL A 90 -8.45 -5.67 6.07
C VAL A 90 -8.67 -5.92 7.57
N PHE A 91 -8.79 -4.85 8.35
CA PHE A 91 -8.95 -4.90 9.82
C PHE A 91 -10.18 -4.12 10.27
N PRO A 92 -11.42 -4.63 10.06
CA PRO A 92 -12.64 -3.89 10.38
C PRO A 92 -12.79 -3.52 11.87
N PHE A 93 -12.12 -4.24 12.77
CA PHE A 93 -12.12 -3.90 14.20
C PHE A 93 -11.36 -2.60 14.53
N LEU A 94 -10.63 -2.01 13.55
CA LEU A 94 -10.02 -0.70 13.64
C LEU A 94 -10.98 0.44 13.28
N ASP A 95 -12.15 0.11 12.69
CA ASP A 95 -13.08 1.13 12.19
C ASP A 95 -13.55 2.04 13.32
N ASP A 96 -13.50 3.34 13.03
CA ASP A 96 -13.83 4.42 13.95
C ASP A 96 -12.98 4.48 15.24
N LYS A 97 -11.84 3.77 15.28
CA LYS A 97 -10.95 3.81 16.43
C LYS A 97 -9.91 4.94 16.30
N PRO A 98 -9.61 5.63 17.40
CA PRO A 98 -8.55 6.65 17.44
C PRO A 98 -7.17 5.99 17.62
N LEU A 99 -6.80 5.11 16.70
CA LEU A 99 -5.64 4.21 16.79
C LEU A 99 -4.34 4.93 17.18
N MET A 100 -4.08 6.09 16.57
CA MET A 100 -2.87 6.87 16.85
C MET A 100 -2.80 7.32 18.30
N ARG A 101 -3.90 7.89 18.81
CA ARG A 101 -3.98 8.38 20.20
C ARG A 101 -3.79 7.24 21.19
N ASP A 102 -4.46 6.11 20.91
CA ASP A 102 -4.46 4.98 21.85
C ASP A 102 -3.11 4.24 21.84
N LEU A 103 -2.44 4.15 20.67
CA LEU A 103 -1.05 3.66 20.60
C LEU A 103 -0.08 4.59 21.35
N GLN A 104 -0.20 5.90 21.19
CA GLN A 104 0.65 6.83 21.93
C GLN A 104 0.43 6.73 23.45
N ALA A 105 -0.83 6.58 23.88
CA ALA A 105 -1.15 6.37 25.29
C ALA A 105 -0.61 5.04 25.83
N ALA A 106 -0.68 3.97 25.05
CA ALA A 106 -0.25 2.62 25.45
C ALA A 106 1.27 2.46 25.47
N THR A 107 2.00 3.15 24.57
CA THR A 107 3.45 2.95 24.38
C THR A 107 4.31 4.11 24.88
N GLY A 108 3.73 5.29 25.09
CA GLY A 108 4.46 6.53 25.37
C GLY A 108 5.27 7.07 24.18
N LEU A 109 5.21 6.43 23.02
CA LEU A 109 5.99 6.80 21.85
C LEU A 109 5.24 7.80 20.98
N THR A 110 5.97 8.72 20.39
CA THR A 110 5.44 9.54 19.32
C THR A 110 5.14 8.66 18.12
N SER A 111 3.90 8.67 17.63
CA SER A 111 3.48 7.74 16.59
C SER A 111 3.06 8.44 15.29
N ALA A 112 3.32 7.79 14.15
CA ALA A 112 2.79 8.15 12.84
C ALA A 112 2.24 6.90 12.16
N ILE A 113 1.18 7.06 11.36
CA ILE A 113 0.52 5.95 10.69
C ILE A 113 0.37 6.29 9.20
N GLY A 114 0.49 5.28 8.36
CA GLY A 114 0.23 5.35 6.93
C GLY A 114 -0.35 4.06 6.38
N ASN A 115 -0.87 4.10 5.16
CA ASN A 115 -1.29 2.91 4.44
C ASN A 115 -0.12 2.28 3.67
N ASP A 116 -0.38 1.11 3.04
CA ASP A 116 0.62 0.38 2.25
C ASP A 116 1.27 1.25 1.17
N ALA A 117 0.49 2.01 0.38
CA ALA A 117 1.04 2.83 -0.70
C ALA A 117 1.92 3.97 -0.16
N GLN A 118 1.53 4.59 0.95
CA GLN A 118 2.31 5.65 1.60
C GLN A 118 3.63 5.12 2.12
N CYS A 119 3.58 4.00 2.84
CA CYS A 119 4.79 3.37 3.38
C CYS A 119 5.66 2.78 2.26
N LEU A 120 5.06 2.12 1.27
CA LEU A 120 5.79 1.59 0.11
C LEU A 120 6.57 2.70 -0.60
N GLY A 121 5.90 3.80 -0.96
CA GLY A 121 6.53 4.91 -1.66
C GLY A 121 7.67 5.54 -0.87
N LEU A 122 7.50 5.70 0.44
CA LEU A 122 8.56 6.25 1.30
C LEU A 122 9.75 5.30 1.48
N GLY A 123 9.49 3.99 1.57
CA GLY A 123 10.53 3.01 1.85
C GLY A 123 11.21 2.43 0.63
N ALA A 124 10.60 2.54 -0.55
CA ALA A 124 11.14 2.01 -1.79
C ALA A 124 11.70 3.10 -2.73
N ARG A 125 11.67 4.38 -2.34
CA ARG A 125 12.24 5.47 -3.14
C ARG A 125 13.73 5.26 -3.37
N GLN A 126 14.20 5.63 -4.54
CA GLN A 126 15.60 5.49 -4.93
C GLN A 126 16.40 6.77 -4.63
N HIS A 127 15.75 7.93 -4.79
CA HIS A 127 16.37 9.24 -4.59
C HIS A 127 15.46 10.16 -3.76
N ASP A 128 16.06 11.03 -2.97
CA ASP A 128 15.31 11.96 -2.11
C ASP A 128 14.69 13.14 -2.87
N ASN A 129 15.12 13.43 -4.08
CA ASN A 129 14.64 14.55 -4.89
C ASN A 129 13.68 14.14 -6.01
N GLU A 130 13.23 12.89 -6.05
CA GLU A 130 12.29 12.40 -7.05
C GLU A 130 10.83 12.74 -6.70
N THR A 131 10.00 12.88 -7.74
CA THR A 131 8.55 12.82 -7.67
C THR A 131 8.11 11.39 -7.95
N LEU A 132 7.54 10.72 -6.97
CA LEU A 132 7.17 9.33 -7.05
C LEU A 132 5.67 9.16 -6.80
N PHE A 133 5.03 8.30 -7.60
CA PHE A 133 3.69 7.80 -7.32
C PHE A 133 3.75 6.31 -6.98
N SER A 134 3.24 5.93 -5.80
CA SER A 134 3.13 4.52 -5.42
C SER A 134 1.69 4.04 -5.50
N LEU A 135 1.50 2.82 -6.00
CA LEU A 135 0.22 2.17 -6.23
C LEU A 135 0.25 0.75 -5.66
N VAL A 136 -0.74 0.40 -4.86
CA VAL A 136 -0.92 -0.98 -4.36
C VAL A 136 -2.27 -1.50 -4.84
N ILE A 137 -2.26 -2.68 -5.51
CA ILE A 137 -3.42 -3.30 -6.14
C ILE A 137 -3.65 -4.68 -5.51
N ASP A 138 -4.51 -4.70 -4.51
CA ASP A 138 -4.90 -5.92 -3.77
C ASP A 138 -6.44 -6.06 -3.72
N LYS A 139 -7.00 -6.38 -2.56
CA LYS A 139 -8.46 -6.39 -2.35
C LYS A 139 -9.08 -5.02 -2.57
N ASP A 140 -8.32 -3.98 -2.32
CA ASP A 140 -8.65 -2.61 -2.66
C ASP A 140 -7.46 -1.95 -3.40
N LEU A 141 -7.66 -0.74 -3.85
CA LEU A 141 -6.67 0.07 -4.54
C LEU A 141 -6.20 1.19 -3.61
N SER A 142 -4.92 1.38 -3.44
CA SER A 142 -4.39 2.53 -2.72
C SER A 142 -3.25 3.21 -3.47
N GLY A 143 -3.17 4.53 -3.34
CA GLY A 143 -2.13 5.32 -3.98
C GLY A 143 -1.55 6.37 -3.03
N ALA A 144 -0.32 6.81 -3.29
CA ALA A 144 0.32 7.87 -2.55
C ALA A 144 1.31 8.66 -3.45
N ILE A 145 1.53 9.91 -3.09
CA ILE A 145 2.46 10.82 -3.76
C ILE A 145 3.60 11.13 -2.81
N ILE A 146 4.83 10.90 -3.26
CA ILE A 146 6.05 11.30 -2.56
C ILE A 146 6.76 12.36 -3.43
N MET A 147 7.09 13.50 -2.85
CA MET A 147 7.83 14.55 -3.52
C MET A 147 8.99 15.01 -2.63
N ASN A 148 10.17 15.07 -3.23
CA ASN A 148 11.40 15.45 -2.51
C ASN A 148 11.59 14.62 -1.20
N GLY A 149 11.40 13.31 -1.30
CA GLY A 149 11.54 12.37 -0.18
C GLY A 149 10.43 12.46 0.87
N LYS A 150 9.39 13.29 0.67
CA LYS A 150 8.32 13.52 1.64
C LYS A 150 6.97 13.08 1.11
N LEU A 151 6.18 12.48 1.99
CA LEU A 151 4.78 12.15 1.71
C LEU A 151 3.94 13.41 1.56
N VAL A 152 3.29 13.56 0.43
CA VAL A 152 2.26 14.59 0.22
C VAL A 152 0.98 14.11 0.89
N LYS A 153 0.67 14.66 2.06
CA LYS A 153 -0.53 14.27 2.82
C LYS A 153 -1.80 14.92 2.27
N GLY A 154 -1.69 16.14 1.80
CA GLY A 154 -2.84 16.99 1.50
C GLY A 154 -3.55 17.44 2.77
N ARG A 155 -4.59 18.28 2.61
CA ARG A 155 -5.31 18.88 3.76
C ARG A 155 -6.03 17.83 4.62
N ASN A 156 -6.54 16.77 3.99
CA ASN A 156 -7.38 15.75 4.64
C ASN A 156 -6.67 14.38 4.73
N ASN A 157 -5.37 14.32 4.53
CA ASN A 157 -4.58 13.08 4.44
C ASN A 157 -5.03 12.13 3.30
N HIS A 158 -5.60 12.67 2.21
CA HIS A 158 -6.10 11.88 1.06
C HIS A 158 -5.35 12.12 -0.24
N ALA A 159 -4.22 12.84 -0.23
CA ALA A 159 -3.45 13.05 -1.45
C ALA A 159 -2.94 11.71 -2.01
N GLY A 160 -3.07 11.51 -3.32
CA GLY A 160 -2.71 10.26 -3.99
C GLY A 160 -3.75 9.15 -3.94
N GLN A 161 -4.82 9.31 -3.15
CA GLN A 161 -5.90 8.31 -3.04
C GLN A 161 -6.78 8.29 -4.29
N ILE A 162 -6.40 7.49 -5.29
CA ILE A 162 -7.16 7.36 -6.54
C ILE A 162 -8.31 6.36 -6.48
N THR A 163 -8.43 5.59 -5.41
CA THR A 163 -9.41 4.49 -5.22
C THR A 163 -10.83 4.84 -5.65
N HIS A 164 -11.30 6.03 -5.24
CA HIS A 164 -12.67 6.49 -5.48
C HIS A 164 -12.79 7.53 -6.59
N THR A 165 -11.76 7.70 -7.42
CA THR A 165 -11.89 8.46 -8.67
C THR A 165 -12.57 7.60 -9.74
N PRO A 166 -13.31 8.21 -10.67
CA PRO A 166 -13.91 7.47 -11.79
C PRO A 166 -12.84 6.84 -12.67
N LEU A 167 -13.14 5.69 -13.27
CA LEU A 167 -12.28 5.11 -14.29
C LEU A 167 -12.22 6.06 -15.51
N PRO A 168 -11.02 6.51 -15.92
CA PRO A 168 -10.88 7.37 -17.09
C PRO A 168 -11.21 6.63 -18.38
N PHE A 169 -11.81 7.34 -19.34
CA PHE A 169 -12.14 6.83 -20.68
C PHE A 169 -12.88 5.46 -20.65
N PRO A 170 -13.99 5.33 -19.88
CA PRO A 170 -14.65 4.04 -19.74
C PRO A 170 -15.26 3.60 -21.07
N VAL A 171 -15.16 2.31 -21.36
CA VAL A 171 -15.82 1.67 -22.51
C VAL A 171 -17.26 1.24 -22.12
N PRO A 172 -18.16 0.94 -23.09
CA PRO A 172 -19.57 0.71 -22.79
C PRO A 172 -19.87 -0.31 -21.68
N PHE A 173 -19.14 -1.41 -21.62
CA PHE A 173 -19.36 -2.44 -20.59
C PHE A 173 -18.81 -2.05 -19.19
N GLU A 174 -18.08 -0.95 -19.09
CA GLU A 174 -17.57 -0.39 -17.83
C GLU A 174 -18.51 0.70 -17.25
N LEU A 175 -19.47 1.18 -18.05
CA LEU A 175 -20.42 2.20 -17.62
C LEU A 175 -21.46 1.67 -16.64
N ASP A 176 -21.64 0.36 -16.59
CA ASP A 176 -22.62 -0.32 -15.72
C ASP A 176 -22.02 -0.62 -14.33
N GLY A 177 -21.49 0.42 -13.71
CA GLY A 177 -20.70 0.32 -12.50
C GLY A 177 -21.51 -0.08 -11.26
N SER A 178 -21.00 -1.06 -10.51
CA SER A 178 -21.49 -1.38 -9.17
C SER A 178 -21.39 -0.16 -8.25
N VAL A 179 -22.32 -0.04 -7.31
CA VAL A 179 -22.28 1.02 -6.29
C VAL A 179 -21.12 0.73 -5.34
N CYS A 180 -20.24 1.69 -5.21
CA CYS A 180 -19.09 1.62 -4.31
C CYS A 180 -19.51 1.87 -2.85
N SER A 181 -18.73 1.37 -1.90
CA SER A 181 -18.89 1.65 -0.47
C SER A 181 -18.92 3.15 -0.16
N CYS A 182 -18.31 3.98 -1.00
CA CYS A 182 -18.39 5.44 -0.91
C CYS A 182 -19.70 6.05 -1.43
N GLY A 183 -20.66 5.25 -1.88
CA GLY A 183 -21.96 5.69 -2.43
C GLY A 183 -21.93 6.14 -3.90
N ARG A 184 -20.77 6.12 -4.58
CA ARG A 184 -20.64 6.49 -6.00
C ARG A 184 -20.57 5.24 -6.89
N THR A 185 -20.78 5.42 -8.18
CA THR A 185 -20.55 4.39 -9.21
C THR A 185 -19.29 4.68 -10.00
N GLY A 186 -18.71 3.67 -10.63
CA GLY A 186 -17.56 3.83 -11.52
C GLY A 186 -16.22 4.09 -10.84
N CYS A 187 -16.10 3.87 -9.53
CA CYS A 187 -14.83 4.01 -8.81
C CYS A 187 -13.78 3.02 -9.27
N LEU A 188 -12.51 3.45 -9.35
CA LEU A 188 -11.38 2.64 -9.82
C LEU A 188 -11.25 1.30 -9.09
N THR A 189 -11.53 1.26 -7.79
CA THR A 189 -11.43 0.02 -7.01
C THR A 189 -12.32 -1.11 -7.54
N HIS A 190 -13.43 -0.81 -8.23
CA HIS A 190 -14.29 -1.83 -8.84
C HIS A 190 -13.70 -2.45 -10.11
N PHE A 191 -12.68 -1.84 -10.67
CA PHE A 191 -12.06 -2.23 -11.93
C PHE A 191 -10.61 -2.67 -11.75
N ILE A 192 -9.91 -2.08 -10.78
CA ILE A 192 -8.48 -2.30 -10.54
C ILE A 192 -8.32 -2.82 -9.11
N SER A 193 -8.70 -4.07 -8.90
CA SER A 193 -8.58 -4.80 -7.63
C SER A 193 -8.76 -6.29 -7.86
N LEU A 194 -8.46 -7.12 -6.87
CA LEU A 194 -8.73 -8.57 -6.95
C LEU A 194 -10.21 -8.86 -7.17
N PRO A 195 -11.18 -8.25 -6.43
CA PRO A 195 -12.61 -8.38 -6.74
C PRO A 195 -12.99 -7.92 -8.15
N GLY A 196 -12.31 -6.92 -8.70
CA GLY A 196 -12.50 -6.47 -10.08
C GLY A 196 -12.14 -7.55 -11.11
N ILE A 197 -11.03 -8.24 -10.90
CA ILE A 197 -10.59 -9.40 -11.71
C ILE A 197 -11.63 -10.53 -11.65
N GLU A 198 -12.09 -10.88 -10.46
CA GLU A 198 -13.10 -11.92 -10.24
C GLU A 198 -14.43 -11.60 -10.94
N LYS A 199 -14.87 -10.33 -10.83
CA LYS A 199 -16.06 -9.84 -11.50
C LYS A 199 -15.96 -9.96 -13.01
N ASP A 200 -14.86 -9.53 -13.61
CA ASP A 200 -14.66 -9.59 -15.06
C ASP A 200 -14.65 -11.04 -15.56
N TYR A 201 -13.96 -11.94 -14.85
CA TYR A 201 -13.96 -13.36 -15.17
C TYR A 201 -15.38 -13.97 -15.13
N LYS A 202 -16.13 -13.65 -14.07
CA LYS A 202 -17.52 -14.10 -13.91
C LYS A 202 -18.43 -13.57 -15.02
N GLN A 203 -18.25 -12.33 -15.45
CA GLN A 203 -19.02 -11.76 -16.57
C GLN A 203 -18.75 -12.48 -17.90
N LEU A 204 -17.51 -12.92 -18.14
CA LEU A 204 -17.14 -13.64 -19.36
C LEU A 204 -17.55 -15.11 -19.35
N THR A 205 -17.50 -15.79 -18.21
CA THR A 205 -17.64 -17.25 -18.12
C THR A 205 -18.91 -17.72 -17.43
N ASN A 206 -19.61 -16.81 -16.75
CA ASN A 206 -20.70 -17.10 -15.82
C ASN A 206 -20.31 -18.09 -14.68
N THR A 207 -19.02 -18.15 -14.34
CA THR A 207 -18.44 -18.98 -13.26
C THR A 207 -17.66 -18.14 -12.27
N ASP A 208 -17.75 -18.49 -10.99
CA ASP A 208 -16.94 -17.87 -9.95
C ASP A 208 -15.55 -18.50 -9.93
N LYS A 209 -14.51 -17.67 -9.87
CA LYS A 209 -13.12 -18.09 -9.74
C LYS A 209 -12.36 -17.02 -8.97
N SER A 210 -11.49 -17.43 -8.02
CA SER A 210 -10.69 -16.47 -7.27
C SER A 210 -9.65 -15.78 -8.15
N ALA A 211 -9.33 -14.54 -7.81
CA ALA A 211 -8.33 -13.74 -8.52
C ALA A 211 -6.98 -14.47 -8.60
N ASP A 212 -6.53 -15.13 -7.51
CA ASP A 212 -5.30 -15.91 -7.49
C ASP A 212 -5.28 -17.00 -8.55
N ASN A 213 -6.39 -17.74 -8.69
CA ASN A 213 -6.51 -18.78 -9.71
C ASN A 213 -6.59 -18.20 -11.13
N ILE A 214 -7.24 -17.04 -11.31
CA ILE A 214 -7.30 -16.37 -12.61
C ILE A 214 -5.90 -15.91 -13.02
N ILE A 215 -5.16 -15.25 -12.13
CA ILE A 215 -3.78 -14.82 -12.37
C ILE A 215 -2.86 -16.01 -12.68
N ALA A 216 -2.98 -17.08 -11.89
CA ALA A 216 -2.19 -18.30 -12.10
C ALA A 216 -2.50 -18.97 -13.45
N ASP A 217 -3.76 -19.03 -13.84
CA ASP A 217 -4.15 -19.67 -15.11
C ASP A 217 -3.78 -18.80 -16.32
N ALA A 218 -3.86 -17.46 -16.22
CA ALA A 218 -3.33 -16.56 -17.23
C ALA A 218 -1.82 -16.80 -17.46
N THR A 219 -1.05 -17.00 -16.39
CA THR A 219 0.39 -17.31 -16.47
C THR A 219 0.66 -18.65 -17.16
N LYS A 220 -0.28 -19.60 -17.07
CA LYS A 220 -0.20 -20.90 -17.76
C LYS A 220 -0.70 -20.86 -19.21
N GLY A 221 -1.20 -19.73 -19.69
CA GLY A 221 -1.68 -19.53 -21.04
C GLY A 221 -3.17 -19.78 -21.24
N ASP A 222 -3.99 -19.79 -20.19
CA ASP A 222 -5.45 -19.80 -20.32
C ASP A 222 -5.91 -18.50 -20.99
N ILE A 223 -6.55 -18.61 -22.15
CA ILE A 223 -6.91 -17.48 -23.01
C ILE A 223 -7.94 -16.57 -22.34
N ILE A 224 -8.91 -17.13 -21.61
CA ILE A 224 -9.96 -16.36 -20.95
C ILE A 224 -9.35 -15.60 -19.76
N ALA A 225 -8.58 -16.28 -18.94
CA ALA A 225 -7.90 -15.65 -17.82
C ALA A 225 -6.94 -14.56 -18.30
N ASP A 226 -6.16 -14.81 -19.36
CA ASP A 226 -5.25 -13.81 -19.94
C ASP A 226 -6.01 -12.59 -20.48
N SER A 227 -7.18 -12.78 -21.11
CA SER A 227 -7.99 -11.64 -21.57
C SER A 227 -8.48 -10.76 -20.44
N VAL A 228 -8.83 -11.34 -19.28
CA VAL A 228 -9.19 -10.56 -18.05
C VAL A 228 -7.98 -9.75 -17.57
N ILE A 229 -6.79 -10.35 -17.55
CA ILE A 229 -5.57 -9.64 -17.14
C ILE A 229 -5.23 -8.51 -18.13
N GLN A 230 -5.41 -8.70 -19.43
CA GLN A 230 -5.21 -7.65 -20.44
C GLN A 230 -6.17 -6.45 -20.24
N VAL A 231 -7.43 -6.71 -19.86
CA VAL A 231 -8.38 -5.65 -19.49
C VAL A 231 -7.93 -4.89 -18.24
N LEU A 232 -7.46 -5.60 -17.21
CA LEU A 232 -6.88 -4.98 -16.02
C LEU A 232 -5.69 -4.06 -16.37
N GLU A 233 -4.76 -4.55 -17.19
CA GLU A 233 -3.59 -3.78 -17.64
C GLU A 233 -3.98 -2.51 -18.38
N ASP A 234 -5.00 -2.57 -19.20
CA ASP A 234 -5.53 -1.41 -19.89
C ASP A 234 -6.13 -0.38 -18.92
N ARG A 235 -6.89 -0.84 -17.95
CA ARG A 235 -7.47 0.01 -16.91
C ARG A 235 -6.40 0.66 -16.04
N ILE A 236 -5.33 -0.08 -15.69
CA ILE A 236 -4.18 0.49 -14.97
C ILE A 236 -3.53 1.60 -15.81
N ALA A 237 -3.33 1.39 -17.10
CA ALA A 237 -2.75 2.41 -17.97
C ALA A 237 -3.62 3.69 -18.00
N ARG A 238 -4.94 3.54 -18.15
CA ARG A 238 -5.89 4.65 -18.13
C ARG A 238 -5.94 5.36 -16.77
N ALA A 239 -5.91 4.61 -15.68
CA ALA A 239 -5.92 5.16 -14.32
C ALA A 239 -4.67 5.96 -13.99
N LEU A 240 -3.50 5.54 -14.50
CA LEU A 240 -2.23 6.23 -14.30
C LEU A 240 -2.04 7.45 -15.23
N ALA A 241 -2.75 7.52 -16.35
CA ALA A 241 -2.60 8.63 -17.30
C ALA A 241 -2.90 10.01 -16.67
N PRO A 242 -3.99 10.21 -15.90
CA PRO A 242 -4.18 11.48 -15.17
C PRO A 242 -3.09 11.77 -14.14
N VAL A 243 -2.54 10.73 -13.51
CA VAL A 243 -1.43 10.87 -12.55
C VAL A 243 -0.19 11.41 -13.27
N ILE A 244 0.14 10.82 -14.42
CA ILE A 244 1.27 11.26 -15.25
C ILE A 244 1.03 12.70 -15.75
N ASN A 245 -0.14 13.00 -16.29
CA ASN A 245 -0.45 14.33 -16.82
C ASN A 245 -0.46 15.43 -15.75
N LEU A 246 -0.72 15.11 -14.48
CA LEU A 246 -0.81 16.10 -13.40
C LEU A 246 0.47 16.23 -12.58
N LEU A 247 1.22 15.14 -12.41
CA LEU A 247 2.38 15.09 -11.51
C LEU A 247 3.69 15.01 -12.28
N ASP A 248 3.66 14.50 -13.54
CA ASP A 248 4.85 14.19 -14.34
C ASP A 248 5.91 13.46 -13.49
N PRO A 249 5.56 12.29 -12.91
CA PRO A 249 6.41 11.66 -11.94
C PRO A 249 7.65 11.05 -12.61
N ASP A 250 8.80 11.14 -11.92
CA ASP A 250 10.02 10.44 -12.32
C ASP A 250 9.81 8.93 -12.28
N HIS A 251 9.07 8.46 -11.26
CA HIS A 251 8.94 7.04 -10.97
C HIS A 251 7.52 6.66 -10.51
N ILE A 252 7.04 5.51 -10.99
CA ILE A 252 5.83 4.86 -10.51
C ILE A 252 6.21 3.50 -9.92
N ILE A 253 5.94 3.32 -8.63
CA ILE A 253 6.12 2.03 -7.94
C ILE A 253 4.76 1.36 -7.84
N ILE A 254 4.65 0.11 -8.33
CA ILE A 254 3.42 -0.68 -8.26
C ILE A 254 3.70 -1.95 -7.45
N SER A 255 2.78 -2.31 -6.56
CA SER A 255 2.83 -3.55 -5.78
C SER A 255 1.43 -4.15 -5.60
N GLY A 256 1.37 -5.34 -5.04
CA GLY A 256 0.14 -6.07 -4.78
C GLY A 256 0.02 -7.33 -5.63
N GLN A 257 -0.95 -8.18 -5.30
CA GLN A 257 -1.14 -9.47 -5.97
C GLN A 257 -1.47 -9.34 -7.47
N ALA A 258 -2.14 -8.24 -7.86
CA ALA A 258 -2.49 -7.97 -9.25
C ALA A 258 -1.35 -7.30 -10.06
N ALA A 259 -0.20 -7.02 -9.43
CA ALA A 259 0.93 -6.34 -10.05
C ALA A 259 1.92 -7.32 -10.69
N ASP A 260 1.74 -7.66 -11.97
CA ASP A 260 2.65 -8.56 -12.68
C ASP A 260 3.95 -7.83 -13.08
N LYS A 261 5.07 -8.27 -12.48
CA LYS A 261 6.40 -7.69 -12.71
C LYS A 261 6.93 -7.90 -14.13
N ASN A 262 6.46 -8.92 -14.84
CA ASN A 262 6.93 -9.22 -16.19
C ASN A 262 6.13 -8.47 -17.25
N ARG A 263 4.87 -8.14 -16.96
CA ARG A 263 3.92 -7.59 -17.95
C ARG A 263 3.80 -6.07 -17.83
N LEU A 264 3.51 -5.51 -16.65
CA LEU A 264 3.20 -4.10 -16.48
C LEU A 264 4.30 -3.16 -16.98
N PRO A 265 5.61 -3.35 -16.69
CA PRO A 265 6.65 -2.45 -17.18
C PRO A 265 6.78 -2.44 -18.70
N ALA A 266 6.42 -3.53 -19.36
CA ALA A 266 6.47 -3.63 -20.82
C ALA A 266 5.20 -3.06 -21.50
N ILE A 267 4.04 -3.18 -20.85
CA ILE A 267 2.73 -2.87 -21.45
C ILE A 267 2.32 -1.43 -21.20
N LEU A 268 2.48 -0.90 -19.99
CA LEU A 268 2.00 0.43 -19.63
C LEU A 268 2.60 1.53 -20.50
N PRO A 269 3.93 1.61 -20.74
CA PRO A 269 4.51 2.62 -21.58
C PRO A 269 4.02 2.60 -23.04
N ARG A 270 3.59 1.41 -23.52
CA ARG A 270 3.05 1.26 -24.89
C ARG A 270 1.60 1.76 -25.00
N LYS A 271 0.84 1.73 -23.91
CA LYS A 271 -0.56 2.17 -23.87
C LYS A 271 -0.68 3.68 -23.59
N TRP A 272 0.23 4.25 -22.84
CA TRP A 272 0.18 5.66 -22.41
C TRP A 272 0.11 6.70 -23.52
N PRO A 273 0.80 6.57 -24.69
CA PRO A 273 0.68 7.56 -25.75
C PRO A 273 -0.74 7.86 -26.22
N GLY A 274 -1.69 6.95 -25.97
CA GLY A 274 -3.11 7.19 -26.24
C GLY A 274 -3.83 8.04 -25.20
N TYR A 275 -3.22 8.32 -24.03
CA TYR A 275 -3.89 8.91 -22.87
C TYR A 275 -3.14 10.07 -22.23
N ILE A 276 -1.83 10.17 -22.42
CA ILE A 276 -0.99 11.23 -21.83
C ILE A 276 -0.60 12.28 -22.87
N VAL A 277 -0.18 13.44 -22.39
CA VAL A 277 0.23 14.56 -23.25
C VAL A 277 1.61 14.33 -23.87
N ALA A 278 2.50 13.63 -23.14
CA ALA A 278 3.86 13.38 -23.62
C ALA A 278 3.89 12.34 -24.75
N ASP A 279 4.55 12.65 -25.87
CA ASP A 279 4.71 11.73 -27.01
C ASP A 279 5.49 10.47 -26.62
N LYS A 280 6.45 10.60 -25.69
CA LYS A 280 7.28 9.51 -25.17
C LYS A 280 7.37 9.65 -23.65
N PRO A 281 6.63 8.83 -22.89
CA PRO A 281 6.74 8.84 -21.45
C PRO A 281 8.13 8.33 -21.02
N THR A 282 8.78 9.08 -20.14
CA THR A 282 10.07 8.71 -19.53
C THR A 282 9.93 8.24 -18.10
N THR A 283 8.72 8.27 -17.56
CA THR A 283 8.39 7.79 -16.22
C THR A 283 8.81 6.34 -16.07
N GLU A 284 9.67 6.04 -15.11
CA GLU A 284 10.12 4.70 -14.81
C GLU A 284 9.05 3.92 -14.03
N ILE A 285 9.01 2.60 -14.24
CA ILE A 285 8.07 1.71 -13.54
C ILE A 285 8.86 0.63 -12.82
N THR A 286 8.63 0.51 -11.52
CA THR A 286 9.16 -0.59 -10.70
C THR A 286 8.01 -1.38 -10.08
N ILE A 287 8.08 -2.71 -10.18
CA ILE A 287 7.15 -3.61 -9.50
C ILE A 287 7.82 -4.22 -8.28
N ILE A 288 7.24 -3.98 -7.11
CA ILE A 288 7.69 -4.54 -5.84
C ILE A 288 6.80 -5.73 -5.49
N THR A 289 7.34 -6.93 -5.59
CA THR A 289 6.59 -8.17 -5.28
C THR A 289 6.54 -8.46 -3.78
N ASP A 290 7.63 -8.19 -3.07
CA ASP A 290 7.67 -8.23 -1.60
C ASP A 290 7.83 -6.83 -1.03
N ARG A 291 6.75 -6.32 -0.47
CA ARG A 291 6.71 -4.98 0.12
C ARG A 291 6.93 -4.96 1.63
N HIS A 292 7.24 -6.11 2.26
CA HIS A 292 7.37 -6.18 3.71
C HIS A 292 8.44 -5.22 4.23
N VAL A 293 9.67 -5.40 3.78
CA VAL A 293 10.80 -4.54 4.16
C VAL A 293 10.61 -3.08 3.71
N PRO A 294 10.24 -2.79 2.45
CA PRO A 294 9.95 -1.41 2.05
C PRO A 294 8.88 -0.73 2.90
N CYS A 295 7.78 -1.43 3.26
CA CYS A 295 6.75 -0.85 4.08
C CYS A 295 7.20 -0.58 5.53
N LEU A 296 8.06 -1.41 6.12
CA LEU A 296 8.67 -1.13 7.42
C LEU A 296 9.59 0.09 7.37
N ASN A 297 10.46 0.20 6.36
CA ASN A 297 11.29 1.38 6.15
C ASN A 297 10.47 2.66 5.96
N GLY A 298 9.40 2.56 5.18
CA GLY A 298 8.47 3.67 4.98
C GLY A 298 7.72 4.05 6.25
N ALA A 299 7.31 3.09 7.06
CA ALA A 299 6.69 3.34 8.36
C ALA A 299 7.65 4.11 9.29
N ALA A 300 8.92 3.69 9.38
CA ALA A 300 9.94 4.44 10.10
C ALA A 300 10.10 5.87 9.56
N SER A 301 10.15 6.03 8.23
CA SER A 301 10.27 7.33 7.57
C SER A 301 9.09 8.26 7.86
N LEU A 302 7.87 7.75 8.03
CA LEU A 302 6.69 8.56 8.35
C LEU A 302 6.85 9.36 9.65
N VAL A 303 7.48 8.78 10.66
CA VAL A 303 7.68 9.44 11.95
C VAL A 303 8.75 10.52 11.85
N LEU A 304 9.78 10.29 11.05
CA LEU A 304 10.88 11.23 10.87
C LEU A 304 10.48 12.46 10.06
N GLN A 305 9.39 12.39 9.30
CA GLN A 305 8.86 13.51 8.51
C GLN A 305 8.00 14.49 9.33
N LYS A 306 8.16 14.53 10.63
CA LYS A 306 7.44 15.49 11.45
C LYS A 306 7.81 16.91 11.09
N THR A 307 6.80 17.54 10.50
CA THR A 307 6.54 18.97 10.21
C THR A 307 7.55 19.73 9.54
#